data_280804bb847e358eca253af7c4c0ec3e
#
_entry.id   280804bb847e358eca253af7c4c0ec3e
#
_cell.length_a   1.000
_cell.length_b   1.000
_cell.length_c   1.000
_cell.angle_alpha   90.00
_cell.angle_beta   90.00
_cell.angle_gamma   90.00
#
_symmetry.space_group_name_H-M   'P 1'
#
loop_
_entity.id
_entity.type
_entity.pdbx_description
1 polymer ?
#
loop_
_entity_poly.entity_id
_entity_poly.type
_entity_poly.pdbx_seq_one_letter_code
_entity_poly.pdbx_strand_id
1 'polypeptide(L)'
;MKTLHVVGAAVVVAALGIYGLRAQAQNGPASAPARKVAPDFTLTDQKGNIVKLSDFKGNVVVLEWTNPDCPFVQRHYKAGTMAVLAKVYAARGVVWLAINSTYYMDRTKDADWAEKQQIAYPVLGDHDGKVGKAYGAKSSPHMFVIDAQGNIAYQGAIDNDASGEKKEGVVNYVAQALNAVLAGKPVAITETKSYGCSVKYPPEPT
;
A
#
# COMPACT_ATOMS: atom_id res chain seq x y z
N MET A 1 25.48 -93.97 10.00
CA MET A 1 25.06 -92.95 9.08
C MET A 1 25.47 -91.62 9.68
N LYS A 2 26.61 -91.10 9.26
CA LYS A 2 27.21 -89.89 9.82
C LYS A 2 27.39 -88.90 8.70
N THR A 3 26.65 -87.79 8.74
CA THR A 3 26.74 -86.70 7.79
C THR A 3 27.79 -85.72 8.26
N LEU A 4 28.73 -85.40 7.42
CA LEU A 4 29.84 -84.48 7.64
C LEU A 4 29.43 -83.12 7.16
N HIS A 5 29.54 -82.14 8.04
CA HIS A 5 29.27 -80.75 7.70
C HIS A 5 30.58 -79.99 7.36
N VAL A 6 30.64 -79.47 6.15
CA VAL A 6 31.73 -78.63 5.69
C VAL A 6 31.34 -77.14 5.98
N VAL A 7 32.14 -76.50 6.75
CA VAL A 7 32.00 -75.07 7.06
C VAL A 7 32.78 -74.26 6.03
N GLY A 8 32.08 -73.52 5.21
CA GLY A 8 32.65 -72.56 4.27
C GLY A 8 32.75 -71.18 4.90
N ALA A 9 33.98 -70.68 5.00
CA ALA A 9 34.22 -69.31 5.45
C ALA A 9 33.99 -68.34 4.29
N ALA A 10 33.02 -67.44 4.46
CA ALA A 10 32.80 -66.37 3.53
C ALA A 10 33.57 -65.12 4.04
N VAL A 11 34.48 -64.61 3.21
CA VAL A 11 35.18 -63.35 3.41
C VAL A 11 34.27 -62.24 2.95
N VAL A 12 33.85 -61.41 3.91
CA VAL A 12 33.09 -60.15 3.60
C VAL A 12 34.08 -59.03 3.39
N VAL A 13 34.20 -58.56 2.15
CA VAL A 13 34.92 -57.31 1.82
C VAL A 13 33.99 -56.15 2.08
N ALA A 14 34.28 -55.40 3.14
CA ALA A 14 33.57 -54.15 3.42
C ALA A 14 34.08 -53.03 2.49
N ALA A 15 33.30 -52.64 1.51
CA ALA A 15 33.54 -51.47 0.71
C ALA A 15 33.03 -50.21 1.48
N LEU A 16 33.96 -49.41 2.01
CA LEU A 16 33.65 -48.09 2.58
C LEU A 16 33.26 -47.10 1.46
N GLY A 17 31.98 -46.99 1.23
CA GLY A 17 31.42 -45.91 0.38
C GLY A 17 31.49 -44.57 1.08
N ILE A 18 32.35 -43.69 0.60
CA ILE A 18 32.40 -42.29 1.03
C ILE A 18 31.18 -41.61 0.44
N TYR A 19 30.11 -41.47 1.23
CA TYR A 19 28.97 -40.59 0.89
C TYR A 19 29.41 -39.14 1.07
N GLY A 20 29.77 -38.51 -0.05
CA GLY A 20 29.96 -37.07 -0.11
C GLY A 20 28.65 -36.34 0.25
N LEU A 21 28.58 -35.72 1.43
CA LEU A 21 27.54 -34.75 1.74
C LEU A 21 27.69 -33.59 0.78
N ARG A 22 26.89 -33.59 -0.30
CA ARG A 22 26.64 -32.35 -1.06
C ARG A 22 25.82 -31.44 -0.17
N ALA A 23 26.47 -30.39 0.37
CA ALA A 23 25.78 -29.26 0.96
C ALA A 23 24.88 -28.67 -0.14
N GLN A 24 23.58 -28.91 -0.04
CA GLN A 24 22.59 -28.15 -0.82
C GLN A 24 22.65 -26.73 -0.30
N ALA A 25 23.17 -25.82 -1.12
CA ALA A 25 23.02 -24.39 -0.90
C ALA A 25 21.52 -24.11 -0.84
N GLN A 26 21.02 -23.86 0.34
CA GLN A 26 19.65 -23.39 0.55
C GLN A 26 19.59 -21.99 -0.06
N ASN A 27 19.04 -21.90 -1.28
CA ASN A 27 18.56 -20.64 -1.81
C ASN A 27 17.40 -20.20 -0.89
N GLY A 28 17.72 -19.49 0.17
CA GLY A 28 16.71 -18.79 0.97
C GLY A 28 15.85 -17.92 0.03
N PRO A 29 14.58 -17.69 0.35
CA PRO A 29 13.73 -16.85 -0.48
C PRO A 29 14.44 -15.52 -0.68
N ALA A 30 14.59 -15.11 -1.95
CA ALA A 30 15.18 -13.83 -2.31
C ALA A 30 14.51 -12.76 -1.46
N SER A 31 15.29 -12.03 -0.65
CA SER A 31 14.76 -10.96 0.19
C SER A 31 13.99 -9.99 -0.69
N ALA A 32 12.70 -9.82 -0.43
CA ALA A 32 11.90 -8.82 -1.12
C ALA A 32 12.63 -7.46 -1.04
N PRO A 33 12.63 -6.65 -2.11
CA PRO A 33 13.30 -5.36 -2.10
C PRO A 33 12.82 -4.55 -0.89
N ALA A 34 13.75 -3.88 -0.20
CA ALA A 34 13.45 -3.09 0.98
C ALA A 34 12.36 -2.07 0.64
N ARG A 35 11.21 -2.19 1.28
CA ARG A 35 10.09 -1.26 1.08
C ARG A 35 10.43 0.07 1.72
N LYS A 36 10.00 1.17 1.09
CA LYS A 36 10.18 2.52 1.63
C LYS A 36 9.29 2.68 2.85
N VAL A 37 9.86 3.07 3.99
CA VAL A 37 9.10 3.43 5.20
C VAL A 37 8.28 4.69 4.90
N ALA A 38 7.01 4.68 5.28
CA ALA A 38 6.13 5.84 5.16
C ALA A 38 6.60 6.96 6.10
N PRO A 39 6.84 8.19 5.61
CA PRO A 39 7.14 9.32 6.47
C PRO A 39 6.03 9.57 7.50
N ASP A 40 6.38 9.67 8.78
CA ASP A 40 5.40 10.02 9.82
C ASP A 40 4.95 11.47 9.66
N PHE A 41 3.73 11.77 10.09
CA PHE A 41 3.19 13.11 10.07
C PHE A 41 2.21 13.34 11.23
N THR A 42 1.99 14.61 11.53
CA THR A 42 0.93 15.09 12.41
C THR A 42 0.18 16.18 11.68
N LEU A 43 -1.11 15.95 11.40
CA LEU A 43 -1.99 16.90 10.71
C LEU A 43 -3.28 17.08 11.51
N THR A 44 -4.06 18.09 11.14
CA THR A 44 -5.39 18.34 11.75
C THR A 44 -6.46 17.97 10.72
N ASP A 45 -7.50 17.25 11.17
CA ASP A 45 -8.64 16.92 10.32
C ASP A 45 -9.62 18.08 10.18
N GLN A 46 -10.61 17.91 9.30
CA GLN A 46 -11.67 18.90 9.04
C GLN A 46 -12.52 19.23 10.28
N LYS A 47 -12.51 18.37 11.30
CA LYS A 47 -13.23 18.58 12.57
C LYS A 47 -12.37 19.23 13.65
N GLY A 48 -11.07 19.44 13.39
CA GLY A 48 -10.11 20.00 14.33
C GLY A 48 -9.38 19.00 15.21
N ASN A 49 -9.54 17.69 14.95
CA ASN A 49 -8.79 16.66 15.69
C ASN A 49 -7.37 16.51 15.15
N ILE A 50 -6.42 16.29 16.04
CA ILE A 50 -5.04 15.98 15.68
C ILE A 50 -4.96 14.50 15.30
N VAL A 51 -4.38 14.22 14.14
CA VAL A 51 -4.20 12.87 13.58
C VAL A 51 -2.71 12.65 13.28
N LYS A 52 -2.14 11.58 13.82
CA LYS A 52 -0.76 11.16 13.57
C LYS A 52 -0.77 9.83 12.83
N LEU A 53 0.08 9.68 11.81
CA LEU A 53 0.19 8.38 11.14
C LEU A 53 0.63 7.28 12.12
N SER A 54 1.53 7.62 13.05
CA SER A 54 2.03 6.70 14.08
C SER A 54 0.95 6.14 15.01
N ASP A 55 -0.22 6.80 15.14
CA ASP A 55 -1.34 6.31 15.95
C ASP A 55 -2.00 5.07 15.34
N PHE A 56 -1.76 4.81 14.05
CA PHE A 56 -2.29 3.67 13.31
C PHE A 56 -1.29 2.52 13.13
N LYS A 57 -0.21 2.47 13.93
CA LYS A 57 0.73 1.34 13.90
C LYS A 57 -0.01 0.01 14.10
N GLY A 58 0.33 -0.97 13.26
CA GLY A 58 -0.35 -2.26 13.27
C GLY A 58 -1.58 -2.34 12.36
N ASN A 59 -2.08 -1.20 11.85
CA ASN A 59 -3.15 -1.15 10.87
C ASN A 59 -2.60 -0.96 9.45
N VAL A 60 -3.36 -1.41 8.47
CA VAL A 60 -3.16 -1.02 7.08
C VAL A 60 -3.80 0.35 6.88
N VAL A 61 -3.06 1.30 6.28
CA VAL A 61 -3.53 2.69 6.08
C VAL A 61 -3.53 3.02 4.59
N VAL A 62 -4.60 3.65 4.13
CA VAL A 62 -4.65 4.29 2.80
C VAL A 62 -4.54 5.79 2.98
N LEU A 63 -3.59 6.40 2.27
CA LEU A 63 -3.54 7.85 2.10
C LEU A 63 -4.02 8.19 0.68
N GLU A 64 -4.96 9.11 0.61
CA GLU A 64 -5.52 9.65 -0.63
C GLU A 64 -5.15 11.13 -0.73
N TRP A 65 -4.21 11.49 -1.62
CA TRP A 65 -4.02 12.91 -1.92
C TRP A 65 -5.19 13.42 -2.72
N THR A 66 -5.83 14.45 -2.19
CA THR A 66 -7.07 14.99 -2.72
C THR A 66 -6.99 16.49 -2.95
N ASN A 67 -7.87 17.02 -3.81
CA ASN A 67 -8.14 18.43 -4.02
C ASN A 67 -9.59 18.58 -4.48
N PRO A 68 -10.45 19.29 -3.72
CA PRO A 68 -11.84 19.52 -4.06
C PRO A 68 -12.08 20.10 -5.45
N ASP A 69 -11.16 20.93 -5.94
CA ASP A 69 -11.29 21.60 -7.26
C ASP A 69 -10.78 20.73 -8.44
N CYS A 70 -10.24 19.54 -8.16
CA CYS A 70 -9.72 18.67 -9.20
C CYS A 70 -10.84 17.86 -9.87
N PRO A 71 -11.08 18.00 -11.20
CA PRO A 71 -12.12 17.24 -11.90
C PRO A 71 -11.96 15.73 -11.79
N PHE A 72 -10.72 15.22 -11.72
CA PHE A 72 -10.45 13.80 -11.52
C PHE A 72 -10.90 13.33 -10.14
N VAL A 73 -10.65 14.12 -9.09
CA VAL A 73 -11.13 13.84 -7.74
C VAL A 73 -12.65 13.87 -7.71
N GLN A 74 -13.26 14.95 -8.23
CA GLN A 74 -14.73 15.09 -8.28
C GLN A 74 -15.40 13.92 -8.99
N ARG A 75 -14.81 13.43 -10.10
CA ARG A 75 -15.30 12.27 -10.83
C ARG A 75 -15.35 11.01 -9.95
N HIS A 76 -14.27 10.71 -9.23
CA HIS A 76 -14.21 9.54 -8.34
C HIS A 76 -15.19 9.64 -7.19
N TYR A 77 -15.36 10.83 -6.60
CA TYR A 77 -16.37 11.04 -5.56
C TYR A 77 -17.79 10.91 -6.11
N LYS A 78 -18.09 11.52 -7.27
CA LYS A 78 -19.39 11.39 -7.95
C LYS A 78 -19.73 9.94 -8.31
N ALA A 79 -18.73 9.16 -8.72
CA ALA A 79 -18.87 7.74 -9.00
C ALA A 79 -18.94 6.87 -7.73
N GLY A 80 -18.75 7.45 -6.54
CA GLY A 80 -18.71 6.72 -5.28
C GLY A 80 -17.49 5.86 -5.06
N THR A 81 -16.47 5.93 -5.92
CA THR A 81 -15.29 5.05 -5.88
C THR A 81 -14.59 5.12 -4.52
N MET A 82 -14.31 6.35 -4.04
CA MET A 82 -13.59 6.54 -2.76
C MET A 82 -14.43 6.05 -1.58
N ALA A 83 -15.71 6.45 -1.52
CA ALA A 83 -16.62 6.08 -0.43
C ALA A 83 -16.82 4.57 -0.33
N VAL A 84 -17.01 3.90 -1.48
CA VAL A 84 -17.18 2.44 -1.54
C VAL A 84 -15.91 1.72 -1.08
N LEU A 85 -14.74 2.11 -1.58
CA LEU A 85 -13.48 1.51 -1.16
C LEU A 85 -13.25 1.72 0.34
N ALA A 86 -13.35 2.95 0.83
CA ALA A 86 -13.16 3.26 2.24
C ALA A 86 -14.09 2.43 3.12
N LYS A 87 -15.39 2.35 2.78
CA LYS A 87 -16.39 1.57 3.53
C LYS A 87 -16.09 0.07 3.54
N VAL A 88 -15.78 -0.51 2.36
CA VAL A 88 -15.52 -1.95 2.21
C VAL A 88 -14.28 -2.36 3.00
N TYR A 89 -13.22 -1.56 2.93
CA TYR A 89 -11.97 -1.89 3.60
C TYR A 89 -11.93 -1.48 5.07
N ALA A 90 -12.71 -0.47 5.51
CA ALA A 90 -12.90 -0.18 6.93
C ALA A 90 -13.48 -1.39 7.69
N ALA A 91 -14.42 -2.13 7.09
CA ALA A 91 -14.95 -3.38 7.64
C ALA A 91 -13.87 -4.48 7.79
N ARG A 92 -12.71 -4.30 7.19
CA ARG A 92 -11.54 -5.21 7.25
C ARG A 92 -10.39 -4.60 8.07
N GLY A 93 -10.64 -3.55 8.84
CA GLY A 93 -9.65 -2.90 9.71
C GLY A 93 -8.69 -1.94 9.00
N VAL A 94 -8.97 -1.54 7.76
CA VAL A 94 -8.15 -0.55 7.04
C VAL A 94 -8.57 0.86 7.45
N VAL A 95 -7.59 1.71 7.75
CA VAL A 95 -7.78 3.14 7.99
C VAL A 95 -7.67 3.89 6.67
N TRP A 96 -8.60 4.81 6.39
CA TRP A 96 -8.57 5.66 5.21
C TRP A 96 -8.43 7.13 5.63
N LEU A 97 -7.45 7.84 5.06
CA LEU A 97 -7.16 9.24 5.35
C LEU A 97 -7.02 9.99 4.02
N ALA A 98 -7.81 11.04 3.81
CA ALA A 98 -7.59 11.97 2.71
C ALA A 98 -6.65 13.08 3.15
N ILE A 99 -5.70 13.49 2.29
CA ILE A 99 -4.74 14.57 2.57
C ILE A 99 -4.91 15.65 1.51
N ASN A 100 -5.18 16.88 1.95
CA ASN A 100 -5.30 18.04 1.07
C ASN A 100 -4.08 18.97 1.24
N SER A 101 -3.17 18.95 0.25
CA SER A 101 -1.99 19.83 0.20
C SER A 101 -2.23 21.06 -0.69
N THR A 102 -3.49 21.46 -0.89
CA THR A 102 -3.83 22.63 -1.71
C THR A 102 -3.65 23.91 -0.93
N TYR A 103 -2.66 24.73 -1.27
CA TYR A 103 -2.21 25.89 -0.48
C TYR A 103 -3.28 26.98 -0.27
N TYR A 104 -4.26 27.10 -1.18
CA TYR A 104 -5.33 28.09 -1.09
C TYR A 104 -6.61 27.56 -0.40
N MET A 105 -6.57 26.33 0.08
CA MET A 105 -7.60 25.72 0.91
C MET A 105 -7.32 25.98 2.40
N ASP A 106 -8.32 25.74 3.21
CA ASP A 106 -8.26 25.81 4.67
C ASP A 106 -9.20 24.75 5.28
N ARG A 107 -9.14 24.60 6.60
CA ARG A 107 -9.93 23.60 7.32
C ARG A 107 -11.44 23.79 7.11
N THR A 108 -11.94 25.03 6.98
CA THR A 108 -13.37 25.29 6.76
C THR A 108 -13.80 24.74 5.39
N LYS A 109 -13.03 25.04 4.35
CA LYS A 109 -13.28 24.50 3.00
C LYS A 109 -13.17 22.99 2.94
N ASP A 110 -12.23 22.39 3.69
CA ASP A 110 -12.12 20.94 3.82
C ASP A 110 -13.37 20.34 4.50
N ALA A 111 -13.90 21.01 5.52
CA ALA A 111 -15.12 20.59 6.21
C ALA A 111 -16.35 20.68 5.28
N ASP A 112 -16.53 21.80 4.59
CA ASP A 112 -17.63 22.02 3.64
C ASP A 112 -17.60 20.96 2.53
N TRP A 113 -16.41 20.65 2.00
CA TRP A 113 -16.26 19.65 0.99
C TRP A 113 -16.54 18.24 1.53
N ALA A 114 -16.04 17.90 2.72
CA ALA A 114 -16.29 16.62 3.35
C ALA A 114 -17.79 16.39 3.61
N GLU A 115 -18.50 17.43 4.06
CA GLU A 115 -19.96 17.40 4.24
C GLU A 115 -20.67 17.20 2.91
N LYS A 116 -20.37 18.03 1.91
CA LYS A 116 -20.97 17.96 0.57
C LYS A 116 -20.80 16.60 -0.10
N GLN A 117 -19.64 15.95 0.08
CA GLN A 117 -19.34 14.64 -0.48
C GLN A 117 -19.68 13.47 0.45
N GLN A 118 -20.22 13.76 1.64
CA GLN A 118 -20.55 12.76 2.67
C GLN A 118 -19.36 11.86 3.02
N ILE A 119 -18.17 12.47 3.16
CA ILE A 119 -16.93 11.75 3.47
C ILE A 119 -16.96 11.27 4.91
N ALA A 120 -16.89 9.96 5.12
CA ALA A 120 -16.98 9.32 6.44
C ALA A 120 -15.64 9.16 7.16
N TYR A 121 -14.52 9.59 6.54
CA TYR A 121 -13.16 9.46 7.05
C TYR A 121 -12.49 10.83 7.17
N PRO A 122 -11.36 10.94 7.92
CA PRO A 122 -10.65 12.21 8.09
C PRO A 122 -10.15 12.80 6.78
N VAL A 123 -10.36 14.11 6.60
CA VAL A 123 -9.75 14.95 5.58
C VAL A 123 -8.73 15.85 6.28
N LEU A 124 -7.45 15.58 6.04
CA LEU A 124 -6.33 16.19 6.75
C LEU A 124 -5.77 17.36 5.96
N GLY A 125 -5.66 18.54 6.60
CA GLY A 125 -5.09 19.72 5.98
C GLY A 125 -3.55 19.70 6.04
N ASP A 126 -2.92 19.63 4.87
CA ASP A 126 -1.46 19.77 4.65
C ASP A 126 -1.23 21.01 3.74
N HIS A 127 -1.85 22.14 4.08
CA HIS A 127 -1.90 23.31 3.19
C HIS A 127 -0.53 23.98 3.02
N ASP A 128 0.45 23.70 3.88
CA ASP A 128 1.85 24.09 3.70
C ASP A 128 2.63 23.11 2.79
N GLY A 129 2.03 21.98 2.45
CA GLY A 129 2.57 20.98 1.50
C GLY A 129 3.73 20.16 1.99
N LYS A 130 4.08 20.23 3.29
CA LYS A 130 5.24 19.52 3.83
C LYS A 130 5.10 18.01 3.74
N VAL A 131 3.92 17.49 4.10
CA VAL A 131 3.66 16.05 4.06
C VAL A 131 3.60 15.57 2.62
N GLY A 132 2.91 16.31 1.74
CA GLY A 132 2.85 15.98 0.32
C GLY A 132 4.23 15.93 -0.34
N LYS A 133 5.11 16.89 -0.04
CA LYS A 133 6.49 16.89 -0.52
C LYS A 133 7.29 15.69 0.02
N ALA A 134 7.13 15.33 1.29
CA ALA A 134 7.81 14.19 1.92
C ALA A 134 7.41 12.84 1.29
N TYR A 135 6.15 12.69 0.91
CA TYR A 135 5.64 11.53 0.19
C TYR A 135 5.95 11.57 -1.31
N GLY A 136 6.32 12.72 -1.86
CA GLY A 136 6.48 12.91 -3.29
C GLY A 136 5.15 12.82 -4.03
N ALA A 137 4.07 13.31 -3.42
CA ALA A 137 2.75 13.34 -4.03
C ALA A 137 2.76 14.29 -5.23
N LYS A 138 2.32 13.82 -6.41
CA LYS A 138 2.45 14.54 -7.68
C LYS A 138 1.12 15.01 -8.25
N SER A 139 0.04 14.31 -7.92
CA SER A 139 -1.28 14.56 -8.49
C SER A 139 -2.39 14.40 -7.46
N SER A 140 -3.58 14.83 -7.82
CA SER A 140 -4.83 14.53 -7.11
C SER A 140 -5.80 13.88 -8.12
N PRO A 141 -6.20 12.58 -7.88
CA PRO A 141 -5.78 11.74 -6.78
C PRO A 141 -4.35 11.19 -6.92
N HIS A 142 -3.69 10.90 -5.81
CA HIS A 142 -2.50 10.07 -5.70
C HIS A 142 -2.66 9.18 -4.47
N MET A 143 -2.58 7.87 -4.65
CA MET A 143 -2.88 6.90 -3.63
C MET A 143 -1.62 6.28 -3.05
N PHE A 144 -1.64 6.01 -1.75
CA PHE A 144 -0.61 5.24 -1.05
C PHE A 144 -1.28 4.20 -0.18
N VAL A 145 -0.81 2.96 -0.23
CA VAL A 145 -1.19 1.90 0.70
C VAL A 145 0.00 1.61 1.59
N ILE A 146 -0.18 1.76 2.89
CA ILE A 146 0.83 1.53 3.92
C ILE A 146 0.47 0.23 4.64
N ASP A 147 1.43 -0.69 4.75
CA ASP A 147 1.23 -1.96 5.45
C ASP A 147 1.26 -1.79 6.99
N ALA A 148 0.89 -2.82 7.72
CA ALA A 148 0.86 -2.81 9.18
C ALA A 148 2.24 -2.58 9.83
N GLN A 149 3.33 -2.75 9.08
CA GLN A 149 4.70 -2.48 9.50
C GLN A 149 5.12 -1.03 9.25
N GLY A 150 4.24 -0.22 8.62
CA GLY A 150 4.52 1.19 8.31
C GLY A 150 5.27 1.39 7.00
N ASN A 151 5.34 0.41 6.11
CA ASN A 151 6.00 0.55 4.82
C ASN A 151 4.99 0.85 3.71
N ILE A 152 5.41 1.64 2.71
CA ILE A 152 4.61 1.88 1.51
C ILE A 152 4.60 0.59 0.68
N ALA A 153 3.45 -0.07 0.65
CA ALA A 153 3.22 -1.29 -0.12
C ALA A 153 2.81 -0.99 -1.57
N TYR A 154 2.13 0.15 -1.78
CA TYR A 154 1.73 0.64 -3.10
C TYR A 154 1.72 2.17 -3.11
N GLN A 155 2.10 2.77 -4.25
CA GLN A 155 1.88 4.19 -4.53
C GLN A 155 1.51 4.38 -6.00
N GLY A 156 0.60 5.33 -6.31
CA GLY A 156 0.26 5.64 -7.69
C GLY A 156 -1.20 5.98 -7.94
N ALA A 157 -1.70 5.54 -9.08
CA ALA A 157 -3.07 5.77 -9.52
C ALA A 157 -4.07 4.95 -8.68
N ILE A 158 -5.32 5.42 -8.63
CA ILE A 158 -6.40 4.62 -8.02
C ILE A 158 -6.74 3.41 -8.90
N ASP A 159 -6.75 3.61 -10.22
CA ASP A 159 -7.09 2.60 -11.22
C ASP A 159 -6.36 2.84 -12.55
N ASN A 160 -6.67 2.02 -13.54
CA ASN A 160 -6.13 2.11 -14.90
C ASN A 160 -7.04 2.90 -15.86
N ASP A 161 -8.00 3.68 -15.35
CA ASP A 161 -8.96 4.46 -16.14
C ASP A 161 -8.83 5.97 -15.89
N ALA A 162 -7.74 6.55 -16.37
CA ALA A 162 -7.49 7.98 -16.20
C ALA A 162 -8.55 8.86 -16.87
N SER A 163 -9.14 8.44 -17.99
CA SER A 163 -10.18 9.19 -18.67
C SER A 163 -11.57 9.02 -18.05
N GLY A 164 -11.82 7.92 -17.35
CA GLY A 164 -13.16 7.56 -16.86
C GLY A 164 -14.08 7.00 -17.93
N GLU A 165 -13.53 6.56 -19.06
CA GLU A 165 -14.29 6.14 -20.24
C GLU A 165 -14.31 4.62 -20.44
N LYS A 166 -13.49 3.88 -19.68
CA LYS A 166 -13.47 2.43 -19.79
C LYS A 166 -14.79 1.81 -19.34
N LYS A 167 -15.42 1.08 -20.22
CA LYS A 167 -16.64 0.33 -19.93
C LYS A 167 -16.35 -1.04 -19.32
N GLU A 168 -15.18 -1.61 -19.63
CA GLU A 168 -14.75 -2.93 -19.17
C GLU A 168 -13.24 -2.94 -18.86
N GLY A 169 -12.80 -3.92 -18.08
CA GLY A 169 -11.39 -4.10 -17.75
C GLY A 169 -10.80 -3.01 -16.87
N VAL A 170 -11.64 -2.30 -16.10
CA VAL A 170 -11.16 -1.37 -15.07
C VAL A 170 -10.51 -2.18 -13.97
N VAL A 171 -9.22 -1.89 -13.73
CA VAL A 171 -8.42 -2.48 -12.67
C VAL A 171 -8.20 -1.43 -11.60
N ASN A 172 -8.74 -1.65 -10.40
CA ASN A 172 -8.47 -0.79 -9.25
C ASN A 172 -7.19 -1.27 -8.54
N TYR A 173 -6.12 -0.50 -8.68
CA TYR A 173 -4.81 -0.83 -8.13
C TYR A 173 -4.77 -0.77 -6.60
N VAL A 174 -5.52 0.16 -5.99
CA VAL A 174 -5.63 0.27 -4.54
C VAL A 174 -6.30 -0.98 -3.97
N ALA A 175 -7.39 -1.44 -4.58
CA ALA A 175 -8.07 -2.66 -4.15
C ALA A 175 -7.18 -3.90 -4.31
N GLN A 176 -6.41 -4.00 -5.40
CA GLN A 176 -5.44 -5.09 -5.59
C GLN A 176 -4.36 -5.09 -4.50
N ALA A 177 -3.78 -3.91 -4.22
CA ALA A 177 -2.76 -3.77 -3.19
C ALA A 177 -3.32 -4.12 -1.79
N LEU A 178 -4.49 -3.59 -1.43
CA LEU A 178 -5.14 -3.87 -0.16
C LEU A 178 -5.45 -5.36 0.02
N ASN A 179 -5.97 -6.01 -1.03
CA ASN A 179 -6.25 -7.45 -0.97
C ASN A 179 -4.98 -8.29 -0.76
N ALA A 180 -3.87 -7.91 -1.39
CA ALA A 180 -2.59 -8.59 -1.21
C ALA A 180 -2.04 -8.37 0.21
N VAL A 181 -1.99 -7.11 0.69
CA VAL A 181 -1.48 -6.77 2.03
C VAL A 181 -2.28 -7.47 3.13
N LEU A 182 -3.62 -7.40 3.05
CA LEU A 182 -4.51 -8.03 4.04
C LEU A 182 -4.46 -9.56 4.02
N ALA A 183 -4.03 -10.17 2.91
CA ALA A 183 -3.80 -11.61 2.81
C ALA A 183 -2.36 -12.01 3.18
N GLY A 184 -1.51 -11.07 3.62
CA GLY A 184 -0.09 -11.33 3.90
C GLY A 184 0.74 -11.70 2.66
N LYS A 185 0.26 -11.34 1.46
CA LYS A 185 0.89 -11.66 0.18
C LYS A 185 1.68 -10.47 -0.37
N PRO A 186 2.71 -10.70 -1.18
CA PRO A 186 3.38 -9.63 -1.90
C PRO A 186 2.40 -8.87 -2.82
N VAL A 187 2.54 -7.54 -2.87
CA VAL A 187 1.82 -6.70 -3.83
C VAL A 187 2.50 -6.85 -5.19
N ALA A 188 1.76 -7.30 -6.20
CA ALA A 188 2.31 -7.57 -7.52
C ALA A 188 2.71 -6.29 -8.27
N ILE A 189 1.94 -5.23 -8.12
CA ILE A 189 2.20 -3.90 -8.68
C ILE A 189 2.36 -2.94 -7.51
N THR A 190 3.59 -2.57 -7.19
CA THR A 190 3.90 -1.69 -6.04
C THR A 190 3.87 -0.21 -6.40
N GLU A 191 3.95 0.12 -7.69
CA GLU A 191 3.93 1.50 -8.17
C GLU A 191 3.27 1.60 -9.55
N THR A 192 2.49 2.68 -9.74
CA THR A 192 1.97 3.08 -11.04
C THR A 192 2.10 4.59 -11.21
N LYS A 193 2.04 5.09 -12.44
CA LYS A 193 1.98 6.53 -12.70
C LYS A 193 0.63 7.05 -12.23
N SER A 194 0.61 7.92 -11.22
CA SER A 194 -0.60 8.62 -10.80
C SER A 194 -1.08 9.57 -11.92
N TYR A 195 -2.39 9.81 -11.96
CA TYR A 195 -3.02 10.73 -12.90
C TYR A 195 -3.89 11.74 -12.15
N GLY A 196 -4.18 12.86 -12.80
CA GLY A 196 -5.00 13.92 -12.23
C GLY A 196 -4.35 15.30 -12.33
N CYS A 197 -4.89 16.25 -11.58
CA CYS A 197 -4.31 17.59 -11.48
C CYS A 197 -3.01 17.55 -10.66
N SER A 198 -2.03 18.36 -11.01
CA SER A 198 -0.85 18.53 -10.14
C SER A 198 -1.26 19.02 -8.75
N VAL A 199 -0.60 18.49 -7.71
CA VAL A 199 -0.78 19.00 -6.34
C VAL A 199 -0.47 20.50 -6.31
N LYS A 200 -1.32 21.27 -5.66
CA LYS A 200 -1.20 22.73 -5.59
C LYS A 200 -0.40 23.13 -4.34
N TYR A 201 0.90 22.83 -4.38
CA TYR A 201 1.82 23.25 -3.33
C TYR A 201 1.97 24.77 -3.27
N PRO A 202 2.29 25.35 -2.08
CA PRO A 202 2.65 26.75 -2.00
C PRO A 202 3.76 27.10 -2.99
N PRO A 203 3.75 28.30 -3.58
CA PRO A 203 4.88 28.78 -4.39
C PRO A 203 6.15 28.81 -3.52
N GLU A 204 7.30 28.55 -4.15
CA GLU A 204 8.57 28.68 -3.44
C GLU A 204 8.77 30.16 -3.04
N PRO A 205 9.32 30.44 -1.84
CA PRO A 205 9.66 31.80 -1.45
C PRO A 205 10.66 32.38 -2.46
N THR A 206 10.35 33.55 -2.99
CA THR A 206 11.23 34.34 -3.87
C THR A 206 12.39 34.91 -3.08
#